data_ebc5236d18c32d811f633512777d429e
#
_entry.id   ebc5236d18c32d811f633512777d429e
#
_cell.length_a   1.000
_cell.length_b   1.000
_cell.length_c   1.000
_cell.angle_alpha   90.00
_cell.angle_beta   90.00
_cell.angle_gamma   90.00
#
_symmetry.space_group_name_H-M   'P 1'
#
loop_
_entity.id
_entity.type
_entity.pdbx_description
1 polymer ?
#
loop_
_entity_poly.entity_id
_entity_poly.type
_entity_poly.pdbx_seq_one_letter_code
_entity_poly.pdbx_strand_id
1 'polypeptide(L)'
;MNSVFGYVVDSPFILNLLTINAIGERSVVLKLLTWNIRQGGSVKRIPRIVEQLSKHSPDVLLLTEYWEGGKGEEIKRLLRENGYEYMISNNGDIKQNSLLFASRYPFEIVPSFYNKDRNGQRWLEIRIPQYELHITGVHIPTNNNDVQEKLQFWQEINAFAKEQGSFRTVIIGDYNTGLEEDTQGAPFIGPQYMQELVDLGWIDAWRHTHGSFSGYSWYSTKGNGFRIDHAFISPVLKGNILESYFSHQERLNSLSDHSILVVELNI
;
A
#
# COMPACT_ATOMS: atom_id res chain seq x y z
N MET A 1 0.10 -44.14 -31.78
CA MET A 1 -0.25 -42.98 -32.61
C MET A 1 -1.50 -42.34 -32.01
N ASN A 2 -1.33 -41.33 -31.19
CA ASN A 2 -2.42 -40.45 -30.78
C ASN A 2 -1.81 -39.05 -30.67
N SER A 3 -2.15 -38.25 -31.66
CA SER A 3 -1.77 -36.85 -31.76
C SER A 3 -2.69 -36.02 -30.86
N VAL A 4 -2.10 -35.32 -29.90
CA VAL A 4 -2.76 -34.28 -29.11
C VAL A 4 -2.50 -32.94 -29.81
N PHE A 5 -3.55 -32.33 -30.34
CA PHE A 5 -3.52 -30.95 -30.84
C PHE A 5 -3.56 -30.01 -29.64
N GLY A 6 -2.47 -29.30 -29.43
CA GLY A 6 -2.39 -28.18 -28.50
C GLY A 6 -2.90 -26.90 -29.18
N TYR A 7 -3.92 -26.28 -28.62
CA TYR A 7 -4.29 -24.91 -28.97
C TYR A 7 -3.31 -23.95 -28.25
N VAL A 8 -2.50 -23.25 -29.03
CA VAL A 8 -1.74 -22.10 -28.55
C VAL A 8 -2.67 -20.90 -28.54
N VAL A 9 -2.98 -20.41 -27.36
CA VAL A 9 -3.61 -19.09 -27.20
C VAL A 9 -2.49 -18.13 -26.89
N ASP A 10 -2.07 -17.35 -27.87
CA ASP A 10 -1.18 -16.20 -27.70
C ASP A 10 -1.96 -15.10 -26.96
N SER A 11 -1.68 -14.98 -25.67
CA SER A 11 -2.01 -13.79 -24.88
C SER A 11 -0.72 -13.30 -24.22
N PRO A 12 -0.27 -12.04 -24.45
CA PRO A 12 1.01 -11.54 -23.93
C PRO A 12 0.91 -11.02 -22.49
N PHE A 13 0.01 -11.53 -21.66
CA PHE A 13 -0.18 -11.04 -20.30
C PHE A 13 0.00 -12.16 -19.28
N ILE A 14 0.90 -11.91 -18.34
CA ILE A 14 1.11 -12.57 -17.04
C ILE A 14 1.95 -13.84 -17.12
N LEU A 15 3.26 -13.68 -17.11
CA LEU A 15 4.16 -14.69 -16.54
C LEU A 15 4.16 -14.50 -15.02
N ASN A 16 3.11 -14.97 -14.35
CA ASN A 16 3.18 -15.21 -12.92
C ASN A 16 4.12 -16.39 -12.70
N LEU A 17 5.25 -16.17 -12.02
CA LEU A 17 6.15 -17.22 -11.57
C LEU A 17 5.39 -18.15 -10.62
N LEU A 18 4.79 -19.21 -11.18
CA LEU A 18 4.20 -20.31 -10.42
C LEU A 18 5.33 -21.16 -9.88
N THR A 19 5.68 -21.00 -8.63
CA THR A 19 6.51 -21.96 -7.91
C THR A 19 5.60 -23.05 -7.33
N ILE A 20 5.91 -24.32 -7.62
CA ILE A 20 5.24 -25.47 -6.98
C ILE A 20 6.02 -25.77 -5.72
N ASN A 21 5.38 -25.67 -4.55
CA ASN A 21 6.00 -26.11 -3.30
C ASN A 21 6.03 -27.65 -3.21
N ALA A 22 6.78 -28.19 -2.23
CA ALA A 22 6.99 -29.64 -2.06
C ALA A 22 5.70 -30.46 -1.80
N ILE A 23 4.55 -29.82 -1.67
CA ILE A 23 3.23 -30.42 -1.38
C ILE A 23 2.31 -30.34 -2.63
N GLY A 24 2.77 -29.75 -3.74
CA GLY A 24 1.99 -29.65 -4.97
C GLY A 24 0.97 -28.50 -5.00
N GLU A 25 0.99 -27.60 -4.02
CA GLU A 25 0.17 -26.39 -4.01
C GLU A 25 0.79 -25.29 -4.88
N ARG A 26 -0.04 -24.62 -5.66
CA ARG A 26 0.38 -23.49 -6.47
C ARG A 26 0.53 -22.27 -5.57
N SER A 27 1.75 -21.85 -5.30
CA SER A 27 2.01 -20.59 -4.64
C SER A 27 1.99 -19.43 -5.66
N VAL A 28 1.32 -18.36 -5.33
CA VAL A 28 1.25 -17.15 -6.15
C VAL A 28 1.97 -16.03 -5.40
N VAL A 29 2.92 -15.38 -6.05
CA VAL A 29 3.51 -14.15 -5.50
C VAL A 29 2.56 -13.00 -5.80
N LEU A 30 2.02 -12.40 -4.74
CA LEU A 30 1.20 -11.20 -4.81
C LEU A 30 2.06 -9.99 -4.47
N LYS A 31 2.15 -9.04 -5.40
CA LYS A 31 2.90 -7.80 -5.23
C LYS A 31 1.97 -6.65 -4.87
N LEU A 32 2.16 -6.09 -3.68
CA LEU A 32 1.46 -4.91 -3.18
C LEU A 32 2.38 -3.69 -3.30
N LEU A 33 1.79 -2.53 -3.58
CA LEU A 33 2.52 -1.26 -3.68
C LEU A 33 1.72 -0.16 -3.00
N THR A 34 2.40 0.71 -2.23
CA THR A 34 1.82 1.99 -1.80
C THR A 34 2.71 3.16 -2.18
N TRP A 35 2.07 4.27 -2.52
CA TRP A 35 2.77 5.51 -2.86
C TRP A 35 1.94 6.75 -2.58
N ASN A 36 2.50 7.69 -1.84
CA ASN A 36 1.96 9.03 -1.74
C ASN A 36 2.29 9.78 -3.03
N ILE A 37 1.27 10.13 -3.84
CA ILE A 37 1.45 10.76 -5.14
C ILE A 37 1.34 12.28 -5.11
N ARG A 38 1.28 12.87 -3.91
CA ARG A 38 1.31 14.32 -3.72
C ARG A 38 0.25 15.01 -4.58
N GLN A 39 -1.02 14.75 -4.27
CA GLN A 39 -2.23 15.34 -4.89
C GLN A 39 -2.34 15.08 -6.41
N GLY A 40 -1.86 13.93 -6.86
CA GLY A 40 -1.87 13.53 -8.27
C GLY A 40 -0.96 14.38 -9.17
N GLY A 41 -0.28 15.37 -8.59
CA GLY A 41 0.66 16.20 -9.33
C GLY A 41 0.05 17.14 -10.38
N SER A 42 0.86 17.52 -11.36
CA SER A 42 0.41 18.26 -12.55
C SER A 42 -0.04 17.30 -13.65
N VAL A 43 -0.81 17.80 -14.61
CA VAL A 43 -1.21 17.03 -15.81
C VAL A 43 0.00 16.38 -16.51
N LYS A 44 1.15 17.06 -16.54
CA LYS A 44 2.40 16.53 -17.13
C LYS A 44 3.05 15.43 -16.30
N ARG A 45 2.78 15.38 -14.98
CA ARG A 45 3.36 14.40 -14.05
C ARG A 45 2.59 13.08 -14.05
N ILE A 46 1.27 13.12 -14.29
CA ILE A 46 0.39 11.95 -14.23
C ILE A 46 0.86 10.79 -15.13
N PRO A 47 1.15 10.97 -16.42
CA PRO A 47 1.62 9.87 -17.27
C PRO A 47 2.91 9.22 -16.73
N ARG A 48 3.83 10.05 -16.20
CA ARG A 48 5.08 9.57 -15.62
C ARG A 48 4.86 8.80 -14.32
N ILE A 49 3.88 9.21 -13.49
CA ILE A 49 3.47 8.46 -12.29
C ILE A 49 3.01 7.07 -12.70
N VAL A 50 2.06 6.96 -13.63
CA VAL A 50 1.52 5.68 -14.07
C VAL A 50 2.59 4.82 -14.76
N GLU A 51 3.50 5.42 -15.53
CA GLU A 51 4.64 4.71 -16.11
C GLU A 51 5.52 4.04 -15.04
N GLN A 52 5.82 4.74 -13.92
CA GLN A 52 6.59 4.12 -12.84
C GLN A 52 5.81 3.00 -12.15
N LEU A 53 4.53 3.20 -11.86
CA LEU A 53 3.67 2.14 -11.31
C LEU A 53 3.69 0.90 -12.21
N SER A 54 3.62 1.08 -13.52
CA SER A 54 3.68 -0.02 -14.51
C SER A 54 5.02 -0.74 -14.52
N LYS A 55 6.14 -0.03 -14.30
CA LYS A 55 7.47 -0.66 -14.19
C LYS A 55 7.60 -1.59 -12.99
N HIS A 56 6.97 -1.23 -11.87
CA HIS A 56 6.92 -2.11 -10.68
C HIS A 56 5.95 -3.26 -10.88
N SER A 57 4.98 -3.13 -11.78
CA SER A 57 3.96 -4.15 -12.09
C SER A 57 3.28 -4.74 -10.85
N PRO A 58 2.79 -3.95 -9.89
CA PRO A 58 2.08 -4.49 -8.74
C PRO A 58 0.75 -5.12 -9.15
N ASP A 59 0.31 -6.12 -8.39
CA ASP A 59 -1.00 -6.73 -8.53
C ASP A 59 -2.09 -5.85 -7.92
N VAL A 60 -1.77 -5.23 -6.79
CA VAL A 60 -2.61 -4.27 -6.09
C VAL A 60 -1.77 -3.06 -5.72
N LEU A 61 -2.29 -1.88 -5.99
CA LEU A 61 -1.66 -0.63 -5.57
C LEU A 61 -2.63 0.25 -4.76
N LEU A 62 -2.06 0.94 -3.78
CA LEU A 62 -2.69 1.99 -3.01
C LEU A 62 -1.99 3.32 -3.30
N LEU A 63 -2.73 4.30 -3.77
CA LEU A 63 -2.25 5.68 -3.86
C LEU A 63 -2.83 6.50 -2.73
N THR A 64 -1.96 7.15 -1.97
CA THR A 64 -2.34 8.16 -0.96
C THR A 64 -2.15 9.56 -1.51
N GLU A 65 -2.79 10.56 -0.90
CA GLU A 65 -2.95 11.90 -1.47
C GLU A 65 -3.50 11.89 -2.90
N TYR A 66 -4.37 10.95 -3.19
CA TYR A 66 -5.12 10.93 -4.43
C TYR A 66 -6.21 12.02 -4.38
N TRP A 67 -6.40 12.75 -5.46
CA TRP A 67 -7.44 13.74 -5.60
C TRP A 67 -8.43 13.33 -6.69
N GLU A 68 -9.70 13.36 -6.37
CA GLU A 68 -10.77 13.18 -7.35
C GLU A 68 -10.82 14.30 -8.39
N GLY A 69 -11.66 14.15 -9.41
CA GLY A 69 -11.83 15.10 -10.50
C GLY A 69 -10.92 14.79 -11.69
N GLY A 70 -10.73 15.75 -12.59
CA GLY A 70 -10.10 15.50 -13.88
C GLY A 70 -8.73 14.86 -13.84
N LYS A 71 -7.91 15.16 -12.81
CA LYS A 71 -6.61 14.50 -12.61
C LYS A 71 -6.76 13.07 -12.15
N GLY A 72 -7.67 12.81 -11.22
CA GLY A 72 -7.96 11.48 -10.72
C GLY A 72 -8.53 10.59 -11.83
N GLU A 73 -9.44 11.10 -12.62
CA GLU A 73 -9.99 10.38 -13.77
C GLU A 73 -8.92 10.04 -14.81
N GLU A 74 -7.97 10.93 -15.06
CA GLU A 74 -6.84 10.65 -15.94
C GLU A 74 -5.92 9.54 -15.37
N ILE A 75 -5.65 9.54 -14.06
CA ILE A 75 -4.93 8.45 -13.39
C ILE A 75 -5.69 7.13 -13.57
N LYS A 76 -6.99 7.10 -13.26
CA LYS A 76 -7.83 5.90 -13.41
C LYS A 76 -7.86 5.41 -14.86
N ARG A 77 -7.97 6.32 -15.84
CA ARG A 77 -7.94 5.97 -17.27
C ARG A 77 -6.64 5.28 -17.66
N LEU A 78 -5.50 5.88 -17.31
CA LEU A 78 -4.18 5.33 -17.61
C LEU A 78 -3.92 4.00 -16.86
N LEU A 79 -4.40 3.86 -15.63
CA LEU A 79 -4.30 2.60 -14.90
C LEU A 79 -5.10 1.49 -15.58
N ARG A 80 -6.32 1.77 -16.11
CA ARG A 80 -7.09 0.80 -16.91
C ARG A 80 -6.32 0.34 -18.14
N GLU A 81 -5.67 1.25 -18.85
CA GLU A 81 -4.85 0.94 -20.02
C GLU A 81 -3.62 0.06 -19.66
N ASN A 82 -3.22 0.05 -18.38
CA ASN A 82 -2.15 -0.80 -17.85
C ASN A 82 -2.66 -2.05 -17.11
N GLY A 83 -3.95 -2.41 -17.32
CA GLY A 83 -4.53 -3.68 -16.84
C GLY A 83 -5.04 -3.66 -15.40
N TYR A 84 -5.27 -2.49 -14.81
CA TYR A 84 -5.98 -2.38 -13.52
C TYR A 84 -7.46 -2.19 -13.79
N GLU A 85 -8.21 -3.29 -13.77
CA GLU A 85 -9.63 -3.29 -14.11
C GLU A 85 -10.51 -2.88 -12.93
N TYR A 86 -10.06 -3.18 -11.71
CA TYR A 86 -10.82 -2.96 -10.48
C TYR A 86 -10.23 -1.78 -9.72
N MET A 87 -11.04 -0.74 -9.49
CA MET A 87 -10.61 0.46 -8.79
C MET A 87 -11.69 1.00 -7.87
N ILE A 88 -11.29 1.50 -6.72
CA ILE A 88 -12.16 2.20 -5.76
C ILE A 88 -11.40 3.34 -5.11
N SER A 89 -12.06 4.46 -4.92
CA SER A 89 -11.57 5.59 -4.15
C SER A 89 -12.61 6.05 -3.12
N ASN A 90 -12.17 6.79 -2.13
CA ASN A 90 -13.05 7.26 -1.04
C ASN A 90 -14.01 8.38 -1.44
N ASN A 91 -14.37 8.58 -2.68
CA ASN A 91 -15.33 9.60 -3.14
C ASN A 91 -15.19 10.94 -2.39
N GLY A 92 -13.97 11.44 -2.27
CA GLY A 92 -13.69 12.72 -1.63
C GLY A 92 -14.15 13.90 -2.50
N ASP A 93 -14.31 15.05 -1.87
CA ASP A 93 -14.45 16.30 -2.61
C ASP A 93 -13.23 16.54 -3.48
N ILE A 94 -13.44 17.22 -4.60
CA ILE A 94 -12.35 17.71 -5.46
C ILE A 94 -11.37 18.53 -4.59
N LYS A 95 -10.08 18.16 -4.60
CA LYS A 95 -8.98 18.75 -3.80
C LYS A 95 -8.91 18.33 -2.32
N GLN A 96 -9.53 17.23 -1.94
CA GLN A 96 -9.25 16.61 -0.65
C GLN A 96 -8.35 15.37 -0.83
N ASN A 97 -7.41 15.18 0.08
CA ASN A 97 -6.56 14.01 0.09
C ASN A 97 -7.41 12.77 0.41
N SER A 98 -7.44 11.85 -0.53
CA SER A 98 -8.16 10.59 -0.45
C SER A 98 -7.25 9.43 -0.81
N LEU A 99 -7.81 8.24 -0.86
CA LEU A 99 -7.14 7.00 -1.23
C LEU A 99 -7.73 6.46 -2.52
N LEU A 100 -6.86 5.83 -3.34
CA LEU A 100 -7.27 5.03 -4.49
C LEU A 100 -6.63 3.66 -4.40
N PHE A 101 -7.45 2.60 -4.33
CA PHE A 101 -7.02 1.25 -4.68
C PHE A 101 -7.21 1.00 -6.16
N ALA A 102 -6.22 0.35 -6.77
CA ALA A 102 -6.35 -0.25 -8.09
C ALA A 102 -5.77 -1.67 -8.05
N SER A 103 -6.45 -2.62 -8.69
CA SER A 103 -6.13 -4.04 -8.65
C SER A 103 -6.31 -4.69 -10.01
N ARG A 104 -5.46 -5.69 -10.29
CA ARG A 104 -5.62 -6.61 -11.42
C ARG A 104 -6.62 -7.72 -11.11
N TYR A 105 -6.88 -7.97 -9.82
CA TYR A 105 -7.82 -8.98 -9.34
C TYR A 105 -9.13 -8.35 -8.88
N PRO A 106 -10.26 -9.04 -9.08
CA PRO A 106 -11.52 -8.59 -8.51
C PRO A 106 -11.45 -8.52 -6.99
N PHE A 107 -12.04 -7.49 -6.43
CA PHE A 107 -12.17 -7.30 -5.00
C PHE A 107 -13.60 -6.91 -4.60
N GLU A 108 -13.89 -7.15 -3.35
CA GLU A 108 -15.09 -6.67 -2.66
C GLU A 108 -14.75 -5.44 -1.84
N ILE A 109 -15.66 -4.47 -1.80
CA ILE A 109 -15.55 -3.31 -0.91
C ILE A 109 -16.06 -3.75 0.46
N VAL A 110 -15.21 -3.61 1.47
CA VAL A 110 -15.59 -3.92 2.86
C VAL A 110 -16.14 -2.66 3.51
N PRO A 111 -17.25 -2.76 4.27
CA PRO A 111 -17.70 -1.63 5.09
C PRO A 111 -16.56 -1.18 6.01
N SER A 112 -16.24 0.11 5.97
CA SER A 112 -15.11 0.64 6.73
C SER A 112 -15.29 0.42 8.23
N PHE A 113 -14.29 -0.14 8.88
CA PHE A 113 -14.19 -0.23 10.33
C PHE A 113 -14.15 1.17 10.97
N TYR A 114 -13.47 2.09 10.29
CA TYR A 114 -13.28 3.46 10.75
C TYR A 114 -14.57 4.30 10.65
N ASN A 115 -14.91 5.00 11.74
CA ASN A 115 -16.08 5.89 11.76
C ASN A 115 -15.86 7.13 10.87
N LYS A 116 -16.65 7.24 9.80
CA LYS A 116 -16.48 8.17 8.69
C LYS A 116 -16.69 9.66 9.00
N ASP A 117 -17.18 10.02 10.20
CA ASP A 117 -17.66 11.37 10.47
C ASP A 117 -16.56 12.46 10.51
N ARG A 118 -15.27 12.09 10.54
CA ARG A 118 -14.16 13.05 10.58
C ARG A 118 -13.09 12.87 9.49
N ASN A 119 -12.76 11.63 9.08
CA ASN A 119 -11.63 11.36 8.17
C ASN A 119 -11.85 10.15 7.24
N GLY A 120 -13.07 9.84 6.87
CA GLY A 120 -13.41 8.67 6.06
C GLY A 120 -12.70 8.59 4.70
N GLN A 121 -11.98 9.65 4.32
CA GLN A 121 -11.17 9.69 3.10
C GLN A 121 -9.75 9.17 3.29
N ARG A 122 -9.35 8.85 4.54
CA ARG A 122 -8.01 8.40 4.92
C ARG A 122 -7.95 6.93 5.28
N TRP A 123 -9.07 6.22 5.13
CA TRP A 123 -9.23 4.79 5.42
C TRP A 123 -10.06 4.13 4.33
N LEU A 124 -9.56 3.07 3.71
CA LEU A 124 -10.27 2.35 2.66
C LEU A 124 -9.95 0.86 2.75
N GLU A 125 -10.98 0.02 2.69
CA GLU A 125 -10.85 -1.42 2.87
C GLU A 125 -11.36 -2.18 1.66
N ILE A 126 -10.57 -3.16 1.21
CA ILE A 126 -10.93 -4.10 0.16
C ILE A 126 -10.63 -5.53 0.60
N ARG A 127 -11.36 -6.49 0.06
CA ARG A 127 -11.08 -7.91 0.21
C ARG A 127 -10.91 -8.53 -1.17
N ILE A 128 -9.86 -9.31 -1.35
CA ILE A 128 -9.64 -10.12 -2.56
C ILE A 128 -10.07 -11.55 -2.23
N PRO A 129 -11.29 -11.98 -2.64
CA PRO A 129 -11.86 -13.26 -2.22
C PRO A 129 -11.01 -14.45 -2.64
N GLN A 130 -10.41 -14.39 -3.83
CA GLN A 130 -9.54 -15.44 -4.38
C GLN A 130 -8.40 -15.84 -3.43
N TYR A 131 -7.91 -14.90 -2.60
CA TYR A 131 -6.78 -15.11 -1.69
C TYR A 131 -7.20 -15.03 -0.22
N GLU A 132 -8.50 -14.84 0.04
CA GLU A 132 -9.02 -14.52 1.38
C GLU A 132 -8.24 -13.39 2.06
N LEU A 133 -7.74 -12.44 1.26
CA LEU A 133 -6.87 -11.37 1.70
C LEU A 133 -7.65 -10.07 1.90
N HIS A 134 -7.58 -9.53 3.10
CA HIS A 134 -8.10 -8.21 3.45
C HIS A 134 -6.96 -7.18 3.36
N ILE A 135 -7.18 -6.07 2.68
CA ILE A 135 -6.19 -5.00 2.53
C ILE A 135 -6.84 -3.69 2.97
N THR A 136 -6.23 -3.06 3.96
CA THR A 136 -6.64 -1.77 4.51
C THR A 136 -5.63 -0.72 4.12
N GLY A 137 -6.07 0.26 3.34
CA GLY A 137 -5.30 1.44 2.97
C GLY A 137 -5.48 2.54 4.00
N VAL A 138 -4.38 3.15 4.45
CA VAL A 138 -4.40 4.24 5.43
C VAL A 138 -3.55 5.42 5.00
N HIS A 139 -4.00 6.63 5.38
CA HIS A 139 -3.20 7.86 5.32
C HIS A 139 -3.39 8.62 6.62
N ILE A 140 -2.54 8.37 7.61
CA ILE A 140 -2.65 8.96 8.95
C ILE A 140 -2.44 10.48 8.88
N PRO A 141 -3.23 11.30 9.60
CA PRO A 141 -3.05 12.74 9.64
C PRO A 141 -1.62 13.16 10.02
N THR A 142 -1.12 14.25 9.43
CA THR A 142 0.18 14.84 9.78
C THR A 142 0.11 15.55 11.13
N ASN A 143 1.28 15.86 11.70
CA ASN A 143 1.39 16.63 12.96
C ASN A 143 0.90 18.07 12.84
N ASN A 144 0.83 18.62 11.62
CA ASN A 144 0.40 20.00 11.37
C ASN A 144 -1.13 20.15 11.45
N ASN A 145 -1.85 19.05 11.45
CA ASN A 145 -3.28 19.01 11.70
C ASN A 145 -3.53 18.94 13.22
N ASP A 146 -4.71 18.57 13.63
CA ASP A 146 -5.01 18.28 15.02
C ASP A 146 -4.27 17.02 15.49
N VAL A 147 -3.39 17.16 16.49
CA VAL A 147 -2.65 16.04 17.09
C VAL A 147 -3.63 14.99 17.67
N GLN A 148 -4.75 15.43 18.24
CA GLN A 148 -5.76 14.53 18.78
C GLN A 148 -6.38 13.67 17.69
N GLU A 149 -6.61 14.24 16.51
CA GLU A 149 -7.10 13.51 15.34
C GLU A 149 -6.14 12.38 14.94
N LYS A 150 -4.84 12.68 14.90
CA LYS A 150 -3.81 11.67 14.62
C LYS A 150 -3.81 10.54 15.65
N LEU A 151 -3.88 10.88 16.94
CA LEU A 151 -3.88 9.88 18.01
C LEU A 151 -5.15 9.04 18.02
N GLN A 152 -6.32 9.63 17.73
CA GLN A 152 -7.57 8.89 17.56
C GLN A 152 -7.48 7.92 16.35
N PHE A 153 -6.91 8.36 15.24
CA PHE A 153 -6.73 7.49 14.07
C PHE A 153 -5.86 6.26 14.41
N TRP A 154 -4.79 6.46 15.19
CA TRP A 154 -3.97 5.36 15.69
C TRP A 154 -4.72 4.40 16.61
N GLN A 155 -5.58 4.91 17.49
CA GLN A 155 -6.42 4.08 18.36
C GLN A 155 -7.35 3.18 17.53
N GLU A 156 -7.91 3.71 16.44
CA GLU A 156 -8.74 2.93 15.51
C GLU A 156 -7.90 1.87 14.76
N ILE A 157 -6.68 2.19 14.33
CA ILE A 157 -5.77 1.18 13.74
C ILE A 157 -5.52 0.04 14.71
N ASN A 158 -5.21 0.34 15.98
CA ASN A 158 -4.92 -0.68 16.98
C ASN A 158 -6.16 -1.49 17.35
N ALA A 159 -7.34 -0.86 17.41
CA ALA A 159 -8.60 -1.57 17.60
C ALA A 159 -8.90 -2.52 16.44
N PHE A 160 -8.77 -2.05 15.21
CA PHE A 160 -8.89 -2.87 14.00
C PHE A 160 -7.89 -4.03 13.99
N ALA A 161 -6.63 -3.76 14.33
CA ALA A 161 -5.59 -4.77 14.36
C ALA A 161 -5.86 -5.89 15.38
N LYS A 162 -6.44 -5.55 16.55
CA LYS A 162 -6.88 -6.54 17.55
C LYS A 162 -7.93 -7.49 16.98
N GLU A 163 -8.88 -6.97 16.20
CA GLU A 163 -9.95 -7.78 15.61
C GLU A 163 -9.43 -8.59 14.41
N GLN A 164 -8.53 -8.02 13.61
CA GLN A 164 -8.09 -8.60 12.34
C GLN A 164 -6.84 -9.49 12.43
N GLY A 165 -6.18 -9.56 13.59
CA GLY A 165 -4.90 -10.27 13.74
C GLY A 165 -4.93 -11.77 13.43
N SER A 166 -6.10 -12.42 13.51
CA SER A 166 -6.29 -13.84 13.17
C SER A 166 -6.71 -14.06 11.71
N PHE A 167 -6.87 -13.00 10.92
CA PHE A 167 -7.23 -13.08 9.51
C PHE A 167 -6.04 -12.70 8.62
N ARG A 168 -6.09 -13.09 7.35
CA ARG A 168 -5.10 -12.72 6.34
C ARG A 168 -5.28 -11.25 5.97
N THR A 169 -4.59 -10.35 6.69
CA THR A 169 -4.82 -8.91 6.59
C THR A 169 -3.50 -8.16 6.42
N VAL A 170 -3.55 -7.11 5.61
CA VAL A 170 -2.47 -6.14 5.39
C VAL A 170 -3.00 -4.74 5.66
N ILE A 171 -2.29 -3.94 6.47
CA ILE A 171 -2.53 -2.51 6.63
C ILE A 171 -1.37 -1.78 5.96
N ILE A 172 -1.63 -1.01 4.92
CA ILE A 172 -0.59 -0.41 4.09
C ILE A 172 -0.89 1.07 3.81
N GLY A 173 0.15 1.92 3.72
CA GLY A 173 -0.05 3.32 3.35
C GLY A 173 0.98 4.28 3.95
N ASP A 174 0.60 5.56 4.00
CA ASP A 174 1.34 6.64 4.62
C ASP A 174 0.88 6.82 6.08
N TYR A 175 1.75 6.47 6.99
CA TYR A 175 1.47 6.51 8.43
C TYR A 175 1.84 7.86 9.07
N ASN A 176 2.60 8.70 8.37
CA ASN A 176 3.13 9.95 8.93
C ASN A 176 3.75 9.77 10.34
N THR A 177 4.15 8.55 10.66
CA THR A 177 4.70 8.11 11.95
C THR A 177 5.69 6.97 11.69
N GLY A 178 6.68 6.83 12.56
CA GLY A 178 7.63 5.73 12.62
C GLY A 178 8.05 5.51 14.08
N LEU A 179 8.87 4.50 14.32
CA LEU A 179 9.56 4.29 15.59
C LEU A 179 10.77 5.23 15.72
N GLU A 180 11.46 5.21 16.84
CA GLU A 180 12.61 6.08 17.10
C GLU A 180 13.73 5.91 16.05
N GLU A 181 13.99 4.67 15.65
CA GLU A 181 14.99 4.34 14.64
C GLU A 181 14.59 4.71 13.19
N ASP A 182 13.36 5.15 12.98
CA ASP A 182 12.82 5.51 11.68
C ASP A 182 13.00 6.99 11.32
N THR A 183 13.71 7.75 12.17
CA THR A 183 13.96 9.18 11.92
C THR A 183 15.41 9.58 12.16
N GLN A 184 15.91 10.47 11.29
CA GLN A 184 17.14 11.25 11.49
C GLN A 184 16.88 12.64 12.05
N GLY A 185 15.63 13.00 12.28
CA GLY A 185 15.20 14.35 12.65
C GLY A 185 14.48 14.40 14.00
N ALA A 186 13.41 15.18 14.04
CA ALA A 186 12.57 15.28 15.22
C ALA A 186 11.85 13.96 15.51
N PRO A 187 11.62 13.62 16.79
CA PRO A 187 10.82 12.44 17.15
C PRO A 187 9.40 12.52 16.56
N PHE A 188 8.84 11.38 16.28
CA PHE A 188 7.45 11.29 15.83
C PHE A 188 6.46 11.58 16.97
N ILE A 189 5.25 11.96 16.61
CA ILE A 189 4.10 11.98 17.53
C ILE A 189 3.37 10.66 17.39
N GLY A 190 3.17 9.96 18.53
CA GLY A 190 2.41 8.72 18.58
C GLY A 190 3.19 7.44 18.27
N PRO A 191 4.54 7.34 18.42
CA PRO A 191 5.30 6.14 18.13
C PRO A 191 4.88 4.96 19.03
N GLN A 192 4.38 5.22 20.23
CA GLN A 192 3.87 4.19 21.14
C GLN A 192 2.69 3.39 20.55
N TYR A 193 1.87 3.99 19.70
CA TYR A 193 0.76 3.28 19.03
C TYR A 193 1.28 2.35 17.95
N MET A 194 2.35 2.73 17.25
CA MET A 194 3.01 1.84 16.30
C MET A 194 3.69 0.69 17.04
N GLN A 195 4.30 0.94 18.20
CA GLN A 195 4.84 -0.12 19.05
C GLN A 195 3.75 -1.06 19.55
N GLU A 196 2.58 -0.54 19.95
CA GLU A 196 1.42 -1.37 20.32
C GLU A 196 0.98 -2.29 19.17
N LEU A 197 1.01 -1.82 17.92
CA LEU A 197 0.71 -2.64 16.75
C LEU A 197 1.72 -3.80 16.60
N VAL A 198 3.00 -3.52 16.82
CA VAL A 198 4.06 -4.56 16.83
C VAL A 198 3.85 -5.53 17.99
N ASP A 199 3.50 -5.04 19.18
CA ASP A 199 3.26 -5.86 20.38
C ASP A 199 2.02 -6.76 20.21
N LEU A 200 1.05 -6.38 19.38
CA LEU A 200 -0.07 -7.22 18.95
C LEU A 200 0.35 -8.34 17.98
N GLY A 201 1.62 -8.39 17.61
CA GLY A 201 2.20 -9.40 16.71
C GLY A 201 2.15 -9.05 15.22
N TRP A 202 1.71 -7.83 14.87
CA TRP A 202 1.76 -7.38 13.48
C TRP A 202 3.20 -7.12 13.04
N ILE A 203 3.51 -7.47 11.79
CA ILE A 203 4.86 -7.46 11.26
C ILE A 203 5.00 -6.28 10.29
N ASP A 204 5.88 -5.33 10.59
CA ASP A 204 6.34 -4.35 9.61
C ASP A 204 7.15 -5.07 8.53
N ALA A 205 6.61 -5.14 7.32
CA ALA A 205 7.18 -5.93 6.23
C ALA A 205 8.59 -5.48 5.86
N TRP A 206 8.84 -4.16 5.82
CA TRP A 206 10.16 -3.65 5.50
C TRP A 206 11.17 -3.98 6.61
N ARG A 207 10.80 -3.79 7.87
CA ARG A 207 11.65 -4.11 9.02
C ARG A 207 11.93 -5.61 9.12
N HIS A 208 10.95 -6.45 8.75
CA HIS A 208 11.11 -7.90 8.71
C HIS A 208 12.21 -8.35 7.73
N THR A 209 12.29 -7.71 6.56
CA THR A 209 13.24 -8.08 5.51
C THR A 209 14.61 -7.41 5.68
N HIS A 210 14.69 -6.26 6.35
CA HIS A 210 15.91 -5.45 6.47
C HIS A 210 16.50 -5.40 7.89
N GLY A 211 15.79 -5.92 8.90
CA GLY A 211 16.27 -5.90 10.29
C GLY A 211 16.51 -4.47 10.79
N SER A 212 17.67 -4.19 11.31
CA SER A 212 18.07 -2.90 11.88
C SER A 212 18.61 -1.88 10.86
N PHE A 213 18.64 -2.21 9.57
CA PHE A 213 19.08 -1.24 8.56
C PHE A 213 18.19 0.00 8.54
N SER A 214 18.79 1.14 8.22
CA SER A 214 18.04 2.39 8.03
C SER A 214 17.54 2.48 6.59
N GLY A 215 16.25 2.85 6.45
CA GLY A 215 15.63 3.12 5.15
C GLY A 215 14.57 4.20 5.33
N TYR A 216 14.59 5.23 4.50
CA TYR A 216 13.71 6.38 4.65
C TYR A 216 12.87 6.56 3.39
N SER A 217 11.58 6.72 3.56
CA SER A 217 10.65 6.93 2.46
C SER A 217 10.45 8.41 2.12
N TRP A 218 10.68 9.30 3.08
CA TRP A 218 10.52 10.74 2.93
C TRP A 218 11.70 11.49 3.55
N TYR A 219 12.00 12.70 3.04
CA TYR A 219 13.06 13.56 3.54
C TYR A 219 12.54 14.97 3.77
N SER A 220 12.88 15.53 4.92
CA SER A 220 12.58 16.93 5.23
C SER A 220 13.38 17.90 4.35
N THR A 221 12.98 19.16 4.34
CA THR A 221 13.72 20.24 3.64
C THR A 221 15.16 20.42 4.17
N LYS A 222 15.46 19.91 5.38
CA LYS A 222 16.80 19.91 5.98
C LYS A 222 17.64 18.68 5.59
N GLY A 223 17.07 17.77 4.82
CA GLY A 223 17.73 16.54 4.38
C GLY A 223 17.63 15.37 5.36
N ASN A 224 16.95 15.53 6.52
CA ASN A 224 16.73 14.42 7.45
C ASN A 224 15.75 13.42 6.87
N GLY A 225 16.09 12.13 6.95
CA GLY A 225 15.25 11.03 6.48
C GLY A 225 14.24 10.58 7.53
N PHE A 226 13.08 10.13 7.05
CA PHE A 226 11.98 9.58 7.84
C PHE A 226 11.37 8.40 7.10
N ARG A 227 11.15 7.29 7.80
CA ARG A 227 10.38 6.16 7.29
C ARG A 227 8.95 6.30 7.81
N ILE A 228 8.06 6.72 6.93
CA ILE A 228 6.68 7.04 7.26
C ILE A 228 5.66 6.29 6.40
N ASP A 229 6.13 5.59 5.36
CA ASP A 229 5.31 4.68 4.56
C ASP A 229 5.59 3.25 5.04
N HIS A 230 4.53 2.53 5.43
CA HIS A 230 4.63 1.21 6.03
C HIS A 230 3.62 0.23 5.45
N ALA A 231 3.93 -1.06 5.60
CA ALA A 231 2.99 -2.16 5.41
C ALA A 231 3.10 -3.09 6.61
N PHE A 232 2.04 -3.16 7.39
CA PHE A 232 1.92 -4.08 8.50
C PHE A 232 1.14 -5.32 8.08
N ILE A 233 1.72 -6.47 8.31
CA ILE A 233 1.21 -7.78 7.92
C ILE A 233 0.69 -8.49 9.15
N SER A 234 -0.50 -9.06 9.10
CA SER A 234 -1.09 -9.79 10.23
C SER A 234 -0.23 -11.01 10.63
N PRO A 235 -0.27 -11.42 11.91
CA PRO A 235 0.55 -12.52 12.42
C PRO A 235 0.42 -13.81 11.60
N VAL A 236 -0.78 -14.11 11.09
CA VAL A 236 -1.03 -15.33 10.30
C VAL A 236 -0.30 -15.36 8.95
N LEU A 237 0.06 -14.20 8.42
CA LEU A 237 0.79 -14.06 7.16
C LEU A 237 2.30 -13.88 7.34
N LYS A 238 2.84 -13.95 8.57
CA LYS A 238 4.27 -13.72 8.83
C LYS A 238 5.18 -14.54 7.94
N GLY A 239 4.89 -15.82 7.77
CA GLY A 239 5.67 -16.75 6.93
C GLY A 239 5.50 -16.56 5.43
N ASN A 240 4.62 -15.66 5.02
CA ASN A 240 4.31 -15.37 3.63
C ASN A 240 5.07 -14.15 3.08
N ILE A 241 5.76 -13.37 3.93
CA ILE A 241 6.52 -12.21 3.49
C ILE A 241 7.78 -12.69 2.76
N LEU A 242 7.88 -12.37 1.46
CA LEU A 242 9.04 -12.73 0.64
C LEU A 242 10.03 -11.58 0.58
N GLU A 243 9.54 -10.38 0.27
CA GLU A 243 10.37 -9.19 0.11
C GLU A 243 9.57 -7.93 0.46
N SER A 244 10.28 -6.90 0.91
CA SER A 244 9.76 -5.55 1.00
C SER A 244 10.89 -4.55 0.75
N TYR A 245 10.66 -3.54 -0.09
CA TYR A 245 11.69 -2.55 -0.41
C TYR A 245 11.11 -1.18 -0.75
N PHE A 246 11.95 -0.15 -0.63
CA PHE A 246 11.67 1.18 -1.14
C PHE A 246 12.30 1.37 -2.53
N SER A 247 11.52 1.84 -3.51
CA SER A 247 12.06 2.46 -4.71
C SER A 247 12.19 3.97 -4.49
N HIS A 248 13.40 4.47 -4.62
CA HIS A 248 13.71 5.90 -4.39
C HIS A 248 13.77 6.69 -5.70
N GLN A 249 13.77 6.01 -6.85
CA GLN A 249 13.99 6.64 -8.16
C GLN A 249 12.90 7.66 -8.49
N GLU A 250 11.67 7.39 -8.08
CA GLU A 250 10.51 8.26 -8.30
C GLU A 250 10.64 9.56 -7.51
N ARG A 251 11.11 9.47 -6.28
CA ARG A 251 11.39 10.63 -5.42
C ARG A 251 12.57 11.43 -5.96
N LEU A 252 13.67 10.78 -6.32
CA LEU A 252 14.85 11.42 -6.90
C LEU A 252 14.53 12.12 -8.24
N ASN A 253 13.60 11.59 -9.01
CA ASN A 253 13.08 12.20 -10.24
C ASN A 253 11.96 13.23 -10.01
N SER A 254 11.72 13.63 -8.76
CA SER A 254 10.72 14.64 -8.37
C SER A 254 9.29 14.32 -8.80
N LEU A 255 8.94 13.03 -8.92
CA LEU A 255 7.57 12.60 -9.19
C LEU A 255 6.70 12.64 -7.94
N SER A 256 7.30 12.40 -6.78
CA SER A 256 6.75 12.65 -5.46
C SER A 256 7.89 13.06 -4.52
N ASP A 257 7.59 13.47 -3.31
CA ASP A 257 8.55 13.60 -2.20
C ASP A 257 8.62 12.32 -1.36
N HIS A 258 7.74 11.33 -1.64
CA HIS A 258 7.80 9.98 -1.08
C HIS A 258 8.41 8.98 -2.05
N SER A 259 9.11 7.99 -1.50
CA SER A 259 9.53 6.78 -2.20
C SER A 259 8.36 5.79 -2.28
N ILE A 260 8.36 4.93 -3.29
CA ILE A 260 7.41 3.83 -3.38
C ILE A 260 7.79 2.74 -2.37
N LEU A 261 6.82 2.20 -1.65
CA LEU A 261 6.97 0.97 -0.86
C LEU A 261 6.34 -0.20 -1.64
N VAL A 262 7.13 -1.27 -1.82
CA VAL A 262 6.67 -2.53 -2.42
C VAL A 262 6.77 -3.65 -1.40
N VAL A 263 5.79 -4.55 -1.41
CA VAL A 263 5.76 -5.77 -0.59
C VAL A 263 5.36 -6.94 -1.47
N GLU A 264 6.10 -8.04 -1.39
CA GLU A 264 5.80 -9.29 -2.06
C GLU A 264 5.41 -10.36 -1.04
N LEU A 265 4.25 -10.95 -1.23
CA LEU A 265 3.69 -11.99 -0.38
C LEU A 265 3.51 -13.28 -1.18
N ASN A 266 3.86 -14.41 -0.59
CA ASN A 266 3.52 -15.73 -1.10
C ASN A 266 2.10 -16.10 -0.61
N ILE A 267 1.11 -16.13 -1.50
CA ILE A 267 -0.32 -16.27 -1.16
C ILE A 267 -0.85 -17.64 -1.59
#